data_6f71de1a756803edc388f76745e7fd43
#
_entry.id   6f71de1a756803edc388f76745e7fd43
#
_cell.length_a   1.000
_cell.length_b   1.000
_cell.length_c   1.000
_cell.angle_alpha   90.00
_cell.angle_beta   90.00
_cell.angle_gamma   90.00
#
_symmetry.space_group_name_H-M   'P 1'
#
loop_
_entity.id
_entity.type
_entity.pdbx_description
1 polymer ?
#
loop_
_entity_poly.entity_id
_entity_poly.type
_entity_poly.pdbx_seq_one_letter_code
_entity_poly.pdbx_strand_id
1 'polypeptide(L)'
;QDILSYIRDAAVKCYGKSAVFGLLTERELDIVKLIADGCSNAEIAEKLFLSNGTVRNYISVILEKTGLEHRTQIAVRYLKGDE
;
A
#
# COMPACT_ATOMS: atom_id res chain seq x y z
N GLN A 1 -14.83 -15.19 -16.53
CA GLN A 1 -14.72 -15.14 -16.11
C GLN A 1 -14.60 -15.55 -15.35
N ASP A 2 -14.68 -15.95 -15.50
CA ASP A 2 -14.76 -16.43 -14.60
C ASP A 2 -13.80 -17.33 -14.12
N ILE A 3 -13.18 -18.19 -14.87
CA ILE A 3 -12.21 -19.06 -14.53
C ILE A 3 -11.12 -18.30 -14.00
N LEU A 4 -10.75 -17.25 -14.68
CA LEU A 4 -9.75 -16.42 -14.25
C LEU A 4 -10.06 -15.87 -12.93
N SER A 5 -11.28 -15.50 -12.73
CA SER A 5 -11.64 -14.90 -11.52
C SER A 5 -11.44 -15.88 -10.48
N TYR A 6 -11.71 -17.19 -10.77
CA TYR A 6 -11.64 -18.17 -9.93
C TYR A 6 -10.24 -18.36 -9.47
N ILE A 7 -9.35 -18.29 -10.33
CA ILE A 7 -8.00 -18.58 -10.03
C ILE A 7 -7.56 -17.44 -9.22
N ARG A 8 -7.99 -16.24 -9.55
CA ARG A 8 -7.61 -15.09 -8.84
C ARG A 8 -8.07 -15.19 -7.44
N ASP A 9 -9.25 -15.67 -7.23
CA ASP A 9 -9.81 -15.78 -5.93
C ASP A 9 -8.99 -16.70 -5.09
N ALA A 10 -8.54 -17.73 -5.64
CA ALA A 10 -7.78 -18.69 -4.92
C ALA A 10 -6.51 -18.02 -4.45
N ALA A 11 -5.91 -17.25 -5.32
CA ALA A 11 -4.68 -16.61 -5.01
C ALA A 11 -4.92 -15.60 -3.93
N VAL A 12 -6.01 -14.88 -4.04
CA VAL A 12 -6.33 -13.87 -3.09
C VAL A 12 -6.51 -14.46 -1.72
N LYS A 13 -7.07 -15.59 -1.63
CA LYS A 13 -7.28 -16.21 -0.40
C LYS A 13 -5.96 -16.49 0.24
N CYS A 14 -5.02 -16.89 -0.49
CA CYS A 14 -3.75 -17.24 0.05
C CYS A 14 -3.01 -15.98 0.46
N TYR A 15 -3.25 -14.92 -0.23
CA TYR A 15 -2.55 -13.72 0.06
C TYR A 15 -3.41 -12.61 0.49
N GLY A 16 -4.34 -12.88 1.31
CA GLY A 16 -5.27 -11.91 1.75
C GLY A 16 -4.73 -10.55 1.92
N LYS A 17 -3.64 -10.41 2.61
CA LYS A 17 -3.14 -9.15 2.83
C LYS A 17 -2.43 -8.66 1.67
N SER A 18 -1.91 -9.46 0.89
CA SER A 18 -1.19 -9.06 -0.27
C SER A 18 -2.18 -8.53 -1.27
N ALA A 19 -3.40 -9.03 -1.25
CA ALA A 19 -4.39 -8.60 -2.19
C ALA A 19 -4.66 -7.11 -2.05
N VAL A 20 -4.61 -6.61 -0.85
CA VAL A 20 -4.87 -5.21 -0.59
C VAL A 20 -3.77 -4.39 -1.22
N PHE A 21 -2.54 -4.76 -1.01
CA PHE A 21 -1.42 -4.01 -1.53
C PHE A 21 -1.09 -4.40 -2.97
N GLY A 22 -1.71 -5.44 -3.45
CA GLY A 22 -1.50 -5.86 -4.83
C GLY A 22 -2.06 -4.86 -5.83
N LEU A 23 -2.91 -3.94 -5.35
CA LEU A 23 -3.49 -2.96 -6.24
C LEU A 23 -2.56 -1.77 -6.40
N LEU A 24 -1.47 -1.75 -5.68
CA LEU A 24 -0.57 -0.62 -5.68
C LEU A 24 0.56 -0.79 -6.68
N THR A 25 1.04 0.32 -7.18
CA THR A 25 2.17 0.28 -8.10
C THR A 25 3.44 0.14 -7.25
N GLU A 26 4.56 -0.07 -7.87
CA GLU A 26 5.80 -0.23 -7.18
C GLU A 26 6.13 1.01 -6.39
N ARG A 27 5.90 2.19 -6.96
CA ARG A 27 6.19 3.43 -6.27
C ARG A 27 5.31 3.55 -5.03
N GLU A 28 4.04 3.14 -5.16
CA GLU A 28 3.14 3.23 -4.04
C GLU A 28 3.57 2.27 -2.94
N LEU A 29 4.08 1.11 -3.32
CA LEU A 29 4.54 0.16 -2.34
C LEU A 29 5.78 0.68 -1.63
N ASP A 30 6.63 1.43 -2.33
CA ASP A 30 7.82 2.00 -1.73
C ASP A 30 7.37 2.96 -0.64
N ILE A 31 6.30 3.72 -0.91
CA ILE A 31 5.78 4.67 0.06
C ILE A 31 5.20 3.93 1.26
N VAL A 32 4.50 2.83 1.01
CA VAL A 32 3.93 2.03 2.08
C VAL A 32 5.05 1.53 2.99
N LYS A 33 6.14 1.08 2.41
CA LYS A 33 7.23 0.56 3.20
C LYS A 33 7.83 1.65 4.08
N LEU A 34 7.96 2.85 3.54
CA LEU A 34 8.53 3.95 4.31
C LEU A 34 7.56 4.40 5.40
N ILE A 35 6.27 4.32 5.15
CA ILE A 35 5.28 4.65 6.16
C ILE A 35 5.42 3.63 7.29
N ALA A 36 5.58 2.38 6.94
CA ALA A 36 5.71 1.33 7.94
C ALA A 36 6.98 1.50 8.76
N ASP A 37 8.00 2.14 8.16
CA ASP A 37 9.24 2.36 8.86
C ASP A 37 9.15 3.60 9.75
N GLY A 38 8.01 4.27 9.73
CA GLY A 38 7.83 5.44 10.57
C GLY A 38 8.28 6.75 9.98
N CYS A 39 8.50 6.78 8.68
CA CYS A 39 8.98 8.00 8.06
C CYS A 39 7.87 9.03 7.92
N SER A 40 8.22 10.29 8.07
CA SER A 40 7.28 11.37 7.88
C SER A 40 7.18 11.63 6.38
N ASN A 41 6.22 12.45 5.97
CA ASN A 41 6.07 12.78 4.57
C ASN A 41 7.34 13.45 4.05
N ALA A 42 7.95 14.30 4.86
CA ALA A 42 9.16 14.97 4.45
C ALA A 42 10.29 13.96 4.21
N GLU A 43 10.38 12.98 5.09
CA GLU A 43 11.40 11.96 4.96
C GLU A 43 11.16 11.09 3.73
N ILE A 44 9.90 10.77 3.48
CA ILE A 44 9.56 9.97 2.32
C ILE A 44 9.91 10.77 1.05
N ALA A 45 9.56 12.05 1.04
CA ALA A 45 9.81 12.90 -0.10
C ALA A 45 11.31 12.94 -0.39
N GLU A 46 12.09 13.04 0.65
CA GLU A 46 13.51 13.11 0.52
C GLU A 46 14.10 11.79 0.00
N LYS A 47 13.67 10.69 0.53
CA LYS A 47 14.18 9.40 0.12
C LYS A 47 13.81 9.03 -1.32
N LEU A 48 12.64 9.46 -1.74
CA LEU A 48 12.18 9.13 -3.07
C LEU A 48 12.32 10.27 -4.07
N PHE A 49 12.93 11.37 -3.63
CA PHE A 49 13.13 12.52 -4.48
C PHE A 49 11.81 13.06 -5.02
N LEU A 50 10.86 13.22 -4.13
CA LEU A 50 9.56 13.75 -4.51
C LEU A 50 9.26 14.97 -3.66
N SER A 51 8.22 15.70 -3.99
CA SER A 51 7.83 16.86 -3.17
C SER A 51 6.86 16.34 -2.12
N ASN A 52 6.67 17.11 -1.06
CA ASN A 52 5.77 16.73 0.01
C ASN A 52 4.35 16.61 -0.54
N GLY A 53 3.98 17.48 -1.47
CA GLY A 53 2.65 17.44 -2.05
C GLY A 53 2.42 16.16 -2.82
N THR A 54 3.45 15.72 -3.54
CA THR A 54 3.36 14.49 -4.30
C THR A 54 3.22 13.32 -3.36
N VAL A 55 3.96 13.32 -2.25
CA VAL A 55 3.88 12.24 -1.29
C VAL A 55 2.46 12.17 -0.73
N ARG A 56 1.88 13.32 -0.38
CA ARG A 56 0.54 13.36 0.16
C ARG A 56 -0.45 12.78 -0.85
N ASN A 57 -0.26 13.11 -2.12
CA ASN A 57 -1.17 12.64 -3.15
C ASN A 57 -1.05 11.12 -3.25
N TYR A 58 0.14 10.60 -3.19
CA TYR A 58 0.35 9.18 -3.27
C TYR A 58 -0.34 8.49 -2.08
N ILE A 59 -0.20 9.06 -0.90
CA ILE A 59 -0.80 8.47 0.27
C ILE A 59 -2.32 8.46 0.15
N SER A 60 -2.90 9.55 -0.39
CA SER A 60 -4.33 9.63 -0.56
C SER A 60 -4.80 8.53 -1.52
N VAL A 61 -4.06 8.34 -2.60
CA VAL A 61 -4.41 7.34 -3.58
C VAL A 61 -4.29 5.94 -2.96
N ILE A 62 -3.25 5.73 -2.15
CA ILE A 62 -3.05 4.45 -1.50
C ILE A 62 -4.22 4.15 -0.58
N LEU A 63 -4.64 5.14 0.20
CA LEU A 63 -5.75 4.95 1.12
C LEU A 63 -7.02 4.62 0.33
N GLU A 64 -7.20 5.26 -0.77
CA GLU A 64 -8.36 5.04 -1.58
C GLU A 64 -8.35 3.64 -2.18
N LYS A 65 -7.22 3.20 -2.68
CA LYS A 65 -7.11 1.88 -3.29
C LYS A 65 -7.23 0.76 -2.28
N THR A 66 -6.75 0.98 -1.08
CA THR A 66 -6.77 -0.05 -0.07
C THR A 66 -8.01 -0.01 0.80
N GLY A 67 -8.77 1.07 0.72
CA GLY A 67 -9.96 1.20 1.53
C GLY A 67 -9.67 1.53 2.98
N LEU A 68 -8.42 1.87 3.29
CA LEU A 68 -8.06 2.21 4.65
C LEU A 68 -8.29 3.70 4.87
N GLU A 69 -8.45 4.10 6.09
CA GLU A 69 -8.74 5.48 6.42
C GLU A 69 -7.57 6.34 6.84
N HIS A 70 -6.58 5.77 7.44
CA HIS A 70 -5.45 6.53 7.93
C HIS A 70 -4.13 5.84 7.61
N ARG A 71 -3.08 6.62 7.50
CA ARG A 71 -1.78 6.08 7.17
C ARG A 71 -1.31 5.08 8.23
N THR A 72 -1.73 5.27 9.47
CA THR A 72 -1.36 4.36 10.52
C THR A 72 -1.89 2.96 10.20
N GLN A 73 -3.08 2.89 9.60
CA GLN A 73 -3.66 1.62 9.25
C GLN A 73 -2.84 0.96 8.14
N ILE A 74 -2.26 1.76 7.27
CA ILE A 74 -1.44 1.24 6.19
C ILE A 74 -0.22 0.57 6.82
N ALA A 75 0.40 1.25 7.77
CA ALA A 75 1.60 0.74 8.42
C ALA A 75 1.29 -0.56 9.17
N VAL A 76 0.21 -0.54 9.92
CA VAL A 76 -0.16 -1.70 10.71
C VAL A 76 -0.45 -2.89 9.80
N ARG A 77 -1.20 -2.64 8.72
CA ARG A 77 -1.55 -3.71 7.83
C ARG A 77 -0.30 -4.31 7.16
N TYR A 78 0.62 -3.43 6.78
CA TYR A 78 1.82 -3.87 6.11
C TYR A 78 2.70 -4.68 7.07
N LEU A 79 2.80 -4.22 8.31
CA LEU A 79 3.64 -4.88 9.28
C LEU A 79 3.06 -6.23 9.73
N LYS A 80 1.74 -6.27 9.76
CA LYS A 80 1.13 -7.50 10.22
C LYS A 80 1.32 -8.50 9.14
N GLY A 81 1.55 -8.01 8.07
CA GLY A 81 1.95 -8.83 7.04
C GLY A 81 1.08 -9.69 6.61
N ASP A 82 1.45 -10.67 6.41
CA ASP A 82 0.83 -11.53 5.94
C ASP A 82 0.09 -12.28 6.80
N GLU A 83 -0.41 -11.78 7.73
CA GLU A 83 -1.11 -12.52 8.57
C GLU A 83 -2.22 -12.86 8.11
#